data_41d368a0405a14079110229b4394db9b
#
_entry.id   41d368a0405a14079110229b4394db9b
#
_cell.length_a   1.000
_cell.length_b   1.000
_cell.length_c   1.000
_cell.angle_alpha   90.00
_cell.angle_beta   90.00
_cell.angle_gamma   90.00
#
_symmetry.space_group_name_H-M   'P 1'
#
loop_
_entity.id
_entity.type
_entity.pdbx_description
1 polymer ?
#
loop_
_entity_poly.entity_id
_entity_poly.type
_entity_poly.pdbx_seq_one_letter_code
_entity_poly.pdbx_strand_id
1 'polypeptide(L)'
;VILRSELVRILINKSSTSFIEGNLVIPDNPIGIVVFAHGSGSGKNSTRNQLVAKKLNDSNIATMLIDLLSEEEQEFDSQIEKLTSKIPGIVLNKYNISLLTRRLSLATDWVSSNPYTEKLPLGYFASSTGGAAALIVTCEYKIKSLVIRSGRTDLVENKFLEQIVSPCLFIAGSMEKSVIKISKETIKKMRNSDETKLSIIEGASHLFEEEGAMQTGAELATRWLTRHFIPG
;
A
#
# COMPACT_ATOMS: atom_id res chain seq x y z
N VAL A 1 -18.32 12.15 -9.67
CA VAL A 1 -18.78 11.12 -10.63
C VAL A 1 -17.62 10.15 -10.90
N ILE A 2 -17.91 8.85 -11.07
CA ILE A 2 -16.91 7.84 -11.46
C ILE A 2 -16.88 7.77 -12.99
N LEU A 3 -15.71 8.04 -13.57
CA LEU A 3 -15.49 7.93 -15.01
C LEU A 3 -15.34 6.46 -15.45
N ARG A 4 -14.61 5.67 -14.66
CA ARG A 4 -14.29 4.27 -14.99
C ARG A 4 -14.16 3.42 -13.72
N SER A 5 -14.69 2.22 -13.78
CA SER A 5 -14.48 1.18 -12.77
C SER A 5 -14.33 -0.16 -13.48
N GLU A 6 -13.22 -0.86 -13.24
CA GLU A 6 -12.92 -2.12 -13.89
C GLU A 6 -12.08 -3.07 -13.04
N LEU A 7 -12.24 -4.36 -13.28
CA LEU A 7 -11.34 -5.40 -12.80
C LEU A 7 -10.16 -5.49 -13.76
N VAL A 8 -8.97 -5.38 -13.21
CA VAL A 8 -7.69 -5.44 -13.94
C VAL A 8 -7.01 -6.77 -13.63
N ARG A 9 -6.41 -7.39 -14.66
CA ARG A 9 -5.56 -8.57 -14.55
C ARG A 9 -4.16 -8.25 -15.06
N ILE A 10 -3.16 -8.47 -14.22
CA ILE A 10 -1.76 -8.21 -14.54
C ILE A 10 -1.01 -9.53 -14.52
N LEU A 11 -0.45 -9.93 -15.67
CA LEU A 11 0.34 -11.15 -15.77
C LEU A 11 1.57 -11.07 -14.89
N ILE A 12 1.86 -12.14 -14.16
CA ILE A 12 3.02 -12.22 -13.26
C ILE A 12 4.33 -12.26 -14.05
N ASN A 13 4.31 -12.92 -15.19
CA ASN A 13 5.40 -12.92 -16.17
C ASN A 13 4.84 -13.26 -17.56
N LYS A 14 5.62 -12.97 -18.62
CA LYS A 14 5.21 -13.14 -20.02
C LYS A 14 4.94 -14.60 -20.42
N SER A 15 5.47 -15.56 -19.67
CA SER A 15 5.38 -17.01 -19.98
C SER A 15 4.32 -17.71 -19.11
N SER A 16 3.69 -17.02 -18.20
CA SER A 16 2.71 -17.55 -17.25
C SER A 16 1.27 -17.21 -17.68
N THR A 17 0.34 -18.09 -17.33
CA THR A 17 -1.10 -17.78 -17.34
C THR A 17 -1.56 -17.19 -16.01
N SER A 18 -0.71 -17.23 -14.96
CA SER A 18 -1.02 -16.68 -13.65
C SER A 18 -0.94 -15.16 -13.65
N PHE A 19 -1.86 -14.53 -12.95
CA PHE A 19 -2.00 -13.09 -12.86
C PHE A 19 -2.32 -12.66 -11.42
N ILE A 20 -2.08 -11.40 -11.14
CA ILE A 20 -2.64 -10.70 -9.97
C ILE A 20 -3.82 -9.84 -10.42
N GLU A 21 -4.81 -9.68 -9.55
CA GLU A 21 -6.02 -8.93 -9.87
C GLU A 21 -6.10 -7.64 -9.05
N GLY A 22 -6.70 -6.61 -9.65
CA GLY A 22 -6.97 -5.35 -8.97
C GLY A 22 -8.27 -4.71 -9.41
N ASN A 23 -8.85 -3.91 -8.53
CA ASN A 23 -9.99 -3.06 -8.81
C ASN A 23 -9.50 -1.63 -9.05
N LEU A 24 -9.61 -1.16 -10.29
CA LEU A 24 -9.30 0.21 -10.69
C LEU A 24 -10.56 1.06 -10.67
N VAL A 25 -10.50 2.21 -9.99
CA VAL A 25 -11.56 3.21 -10.01
C VAL A 25 -10.95 4.56 -10.35
N ILE A 26 -11.49 5.21 -11.38
CA ILE A 26 -11.04 6.53 -11.85
C ILE A 26 -12.22 7.49 -11.77
N PRO A 27 -12.21 8.51 -10.91
CA PRO A 27 -13.20 9.60 -10.91
C PRO A 27 -13.00 10.54 -12.10
N ASP A 28 -13.98 11.41 -12.33
CA ASP A 28 -13.84 12.51 -13.28
C ASP A 28 -12.72 13.47 -12.81
N ASN A 29 -11.87 13.91 -13.75
CA ASN A 29 -10.79 14.86 -13.48
C ASN A 29 -9.88 14.44 -12.30
N PRO A 30 -9.25 13.25 -12.34
CA PRO A 30 -8.44 12.76 -11.25
C PRO A 30 -7.16 13.62 -11.08
N ILE A 31 -6.84 13.97 -9.85
CA ILE A 31 -5.64 14.74 -9.48
C ILE A 31 -4.42 13.85 -9.23
N GLY A 32 -4.59 12.55 -9.18
CA GLY A 32 -3.54 11.55 -8.97
C GLY A 32 -4.14 10.14 -8.89
N ILE A 33 -3.27 9.16 -8.77
CA ILE A 33 -3.64 7.75 -8.57
C ILE A 33 -2.90 7.15 -7.38
N VAL A 34 -3.61 6.34 -6.60
CA VAL A 34 -3.05 5.61 -5.46
C VAL A 34 -3.18 4.11 -5.68
N VAL A 35 -2.04 3.41 -5.67
CA VAL A 35 -1.99 1.96 -5.64
C VAL A 35 -1.94 1.48 -4.20
N PHE A 36 -2.78 0.50 -3.86
CA PHE A 36 -2.89 -0.06 -2.52
C PHE A 36 -2.00 -1.29 -2.38
N ALA A 37 -0.99 -1.22 -1.53
CA ALA A 37 -0.14 -2.34 -1.15
C ALA A 37 -0.62 -2.91 0.19
N HIS A 38 -1.46 -3.94 0.12
CA HIS A 38 -2.07 -4.55 1.31
C HIS A 38 -1.09 -5.38 2.15
N GLY A 39 -1.42 -5.55 3.44
CA GLY A 39 -0.71 -6.47 4.34
C GLY A 39 -1.19 -7.92 4.21
N SER A 40 -0.53 -8.81 4.97
CA SER A 40 -0.90 -10.22 5.06
C SER A 40 -2.35 -10.41 5.52
N GLY A 41 -3.11 -11.28 4.85
CA GLY A 41 -4.52 -11.53 5.17
C GLY A 41 -5.49 -10.42 4.72
N SER A 42 -5.06 -9.52 3.84
CA SER A 42 -5.87 -8.47 3.22
C SER A 42 -5.76 -8.57 1.70
N GLY A 43 -6.55 -7.80 0.96
CA GLY A 43 -6.55 -7.79 -0.50
C GLY A 43 -7.47 -6.70 -1.06
N LYS A 44 -7.74 -6.77 -2.37
CA LYS A 44 -8.60 -5.82 -3.09
C LYS A 44 -10.04 -5.75 -2.56
N ASN A 45 -10.51 -6.83 -1.91
CA ASN A 45 -11.85 -6.92 -1.33
C ASN A 45 -11.92 -6.52 0.15
N SER A 46 -10.82 -6.08 0.75
CA SER A 46 -10.80 -5.62 2.15
C SER A 46 -11.71 -4.41 2.35
N THR A 47 -12.68 -4.54 3.25
CA THR A 47 -13.63 -3.45 3.58
C THR A 47 -12.91 -2.20 4.08
N ARG A 48 -11.79 -2.36 4.82
CA ARG A 48 -10.95 -1.26 5.29
C ARG A 48 -10.28 -0.52 4.12
N ASN A 49 -9.71 -1.26 3.16
CA ASN A 49 -9.10 -0.65 1.98
C ASN A 49 -10.15 0.02 1.09
N GLN A 50 -11.32 -0.60 0.93
CA GLN A 50 -12.45 -0.03 0.17
C GLN A 50 -12.96 1.28 0.79
N LEU A 51 -13.00 1.39 2.13
CA LEU A 51 -13.36 2.61 2.83
C LEU A 51 -12.38 3.75 2.50
N VAL A 52 -11.08 3.49 2.57
CA VAL A 52 -10.05 4.47 2.21
C VAL A 52 -10.14 4.84 0.74
N ALA A 53 -10.25 3.84 -0.15
CA ALA A 53 -10.37 4.05 -1.59
C ALA A 53 -11.58 4.91 -1.94
N LYS A 54 -12.74 4.64 -1.33
CA LYS A 54 -13.93 5.47 -1.51
C LYS A 54 -13.68 6.93 -1.12
N LYS A 55 -13.05 7.16 0.04
CA LYS A 55 -12.73 8.53 0.50
C LYS A 55 -11.77 9.25 -0.45
N LEU A 56 -10.79 8.54 -1.02
CA LEU A 56 -9.89 9.06 -2.04
C LEU A 56 -10.63 9.38 -3.35
N ASN A 57 -11.49 8.47 -3.82
CA ASN A 57 -12.29 8.69 -5.03
C ASN A 57 -13.24 9.89 -4.86
N ASP A 58 -13.88 10.05 -3.68
CA ASP A 58 -14.71 11.21 -3.36
C ASP A 58 -13.91 12.53 -3.38
N SER A 59 -12.58 12.45 -3.32
CA SER A 59 -11.64 13.58 -3.40
C SER A 59 -10.91 13.66 -4.75
N ASN A 60 -11.45 13.07 -5.80
CA ASN A 60 -10.90 13.01 -7.16
C ASN A 60 -9.50 12.37 -7.24
N ILE A 61 -9.20 11.39 -6.39
CA ILE A 61 -7.99 10.58 -6.50
C ILE A 61 -8.40 9.20 -7.02
N ALA A 62 -7.82 8.79 -8.16
CA ALA A 62 -7.99 7.44 -8.68
C ALA A 62 -7.36 6.41 -7.74
N THR A 63 -7.91 5.21 -7.71
CA THR A 63 -7.43 4.15 -6.83
C THR A 63 -7.31 2.82 -7.55
N MET A 64 -6.27 2.06 -7.23
CA MET A 64 -6.09 0.68 -7.65
C MET A 64 -5.87 -0.20 -6.42
N LEU A 65 -6.89 -0.96 -6.05
CA LEU A 65 -6.79 -1.98 -5.00
C LEU A 65 -6.31 -3.27 -5.66
N ILE A 66 -5.06 -3.65 -5.45
CA ILE A 66 -4.43 -4.82 -6.08
C ILE A 66 -4.21 -5.94 -5.07
N ASP A 67 -4.47 -7.19 -5.45
CA ASP A 67 -3.98 -8.35 -4.73
C ASP A 67 -2.50 -8.56 -5.10
N LEU A 68 -1.61 -8.56 -4.11
CA LEU A 68 -0.17 -8.75 -4.34
C LEU A 68 0.22 -10.23 -4.52
N LEU A 69 -0.73 -11.15 -4.35
CA LEU A 69 -0.57 -12.57 -4.56
C LEU A 69 -1.60 -13.06 -5.58
N SER A 70 -1.23 -14.03 -6.42
CA SER A 70 -2.19 -14.73 -7.26
C SER A 70 -3.15 -15.58 -6.42
N GLU A 71 -4.23 -16.04 -7.02
CA GLU A 71 -5.19 -16.91 -6.34
C GLU A 71 -4.52 -18.21 -5.87
N GLU A 72 -3.66 -18.80 -6.70
CA GLU A 72 -2.91 -20.02 -6.35
C GLU A 72 -1.93 -19.79 -5.18
N GLU A 73 -1.27 -18.62 -5.13
CA GLU A 73 -0.37 -18.25 -4.03
C GLU A 73 -1.15 -18.05 -2.72
N GLN A 74 -2.34 -17.44 -2.79
CA GLN A 74 -3.21 -17.27 -1.63
C GLN A 74 -3.77 -18.60 -1.13
N GLU A 75 -4.18 -19.47 -2.05
CA GLU A 75 -4.68 -20.81 -1.71
C GLU A 75 -3.57 -21.65 -1.08
N PHE A 76 -2.36 -21.65 -1.65
CA PHE A 76 -1.19 -22.30 -1.07
C PHE A 76 -0.93 -21.83 0.37
N ASP A 77 -0.86 -20.52 0.59
CA ASP A 77 -0.65 -19.95 1.94
C ASP A 77 -1.75 -20.42 2.91
N SER A 78 -3.02 -20.42 2.47
CA SER A 78 -4.16 -20.88 3.28
C SER A 78 -4.08 -22.38 3.62
N GLN A 79 -3.66 -23.21 2.68
CA GLN A 79 -3.49 -24.66 2.91
C GLN A 79 -2.36 -24.91 3.90
N ILE A 80 -1.22 -24.25 3.74
CA ILE A 80 -0.08 -24.36 4.65
C ILE A 80 -0.48 -23.94 6.07
N GLU A 81 -1.19 -22.84 6.23
CA GLU A 81 -1.65 -22.39 7.55
C GLU A 81 -2.57 -23.40 8.24
N LYS A 82 -3.44 -24.08 7.48
CA LYS A 82 -4.33 -25.13 8.03
C LYS A 82 -3.59 -26.41 8.42
N LEU A 83 -2.56 -26.79 7.65
CA LEU A 83 -1.80 -28.02 7.86
C LEU A 83 -0.74 -27.86 8.96
N THR A 84 -0.25 -26.67 9.14
CA THR A 84 0.98 -26.45 9.91
C THR A 84 0.92 -25.19 10.74
N SER A 85 0.29 -25.26 11.88
CA SER A 85 0.61 -24.27 12.92
C SER A 85 2.11 -24.24 13.28
N LYS A 86 2.97 -25.14 12.75
CA LYS A 86 4.36 -25.36 13.21
C LYS A 86 5.29 -26.12 12.25
N ILE A 87 5.31 -25.89 10.93
CA ILE A 87 6.49 -26.37 10.20
C ILE A 87 7.57 -25.28 10.25
N PRO A 88 8.70 -25.50 10.97
CA PRO A 88 9.80 -24.54 10.97
C PRO A 88 10.36 -24.35 9.56
N GLY A 89 10.63 -23.11 9.17
CA GLY A 89 11.35 -22.79 7.93
C GLY A 89 10.51 -22.51 6.70
N ILE A 90 9.17 -22.64 6.75
CA ILE A 90 8.32 -22.20 5.64
C ILE A 90 7.97 -20.72 5.81
N VAL A 91 8.36 -19.92 4.84
CA VAL A 91 7.92 -18.52 4.71
C VAL A 91 6.74 -18.47 3.77
N LEU A 92 5.55 -18.11 4.28
CA LEU A 92 4.37 -17.92 3.44
C LEU A 92 4.57 -16.74 2.47
N ASN A 93 3.95 -16.83 1.28
CA ASN A 93 4.05 -15.80 0.24
C ASN A 93 3.67 -14.41 0.75
N LYS A 94 2.65 -14.31 1.60
CA LYS A 94 2.18 -13.05 2.22
C LYS A 94 3.19 -12.37 3.16
N TYR A 95 4.27 -13.06 3.54
CA TYR A 95 5.38 -12.51 4.34
C TYR A 95 6.68 -12.37 3.52
N ASN A 96 6.69 -12.79 2.27
CA ASN A 96 7.86 -12.69 1.38
C ASN A 96 7.94 -11.28 0.79
N ILE A 97 8.67 -10.39 1.45
CA ILE A 97 8.78 -8.97 1.05
C ILE A 97 9.31 -8.83 -0.39
N SER A 98 10.29 -9.65 -0.79
CA SER A 98 10.83 -9.63 -2.16
C SER A 98 9.76 -9.98 -3.21
N LEU A 99 8.89 -10.96 -2.92
CA LEU A 99 7.76 -11.30 -3.78
C LEU A 99 6.76 -10.15 -3.85
N LEU A 100 6.35 -9.61 -2.69
CA LEU A 100 5.40 -8.49 -2.63
C LEU A 100 5.92 -7.24 -3.35
N THR A 101 7.23 -6.95 -3.23
CA THR A 101 7.90 -5.86 -3.96
C THR A 101 7.77 -6.06 -5.47
N ARG A 102 8.12 -7.24 -6.00
CA ARG A 102 7.98 -7.54 -7.44
C ARG A 102 6.54 -7.42 -7.93
N ARG A 103 5.56 -7.87 -7.13
CA ARG A 103 4.13 -7.74 -7.49
C ARG A 103 3.67 -6.28 -7.51
N LEU A 104 4.11 -5.49 -6.54
CA LEU A 104 3.81 -4.06 -6.52
C LEU A 104 4.48 -3.32 -7.68
N SER A 105 5.72 -3.70 -8.07
CA SER A 105 6.37 -3.16 -9.27
C SER A 105 5.55 -3.44 -10.53
N LEU A 106 5.03 -4.67 -10.72
CA LEU A 106 4.15 -4.99 -11.85
C LEU A 106 2.89 -4.10 -11.88
N ALA A 107 2.27 -3.87 -10.73
CA ALA A 107 1.10 -2.99 -10.64
C ALA A 107 1.48 -1.53 -10.97
N THR A 108 2.65 -1.10 -10.53
CA THR A 108 3.20 0.24 -10.81
C THR A 108 3.50 0.43 -12.29
N ASP A 109 4.12 -0.55 -12.94
CA ASP A 109 4.35 -0.55 -14.40
C ASP A 109 3.04 -0.47 -15.18
N TRP A 110 2.05 -1.26 -14.76
CA TRP A 110 0.75 -1.28 -15.40
C TRP A 110 0.05 0.09 -15.29
N VAL A 111 0.01 0.70 -14.12
CA VAL A 111 -0.58 2.03 -13.88
C VAL A 111 0.17 3.11 -14.67
N SER A 112 1.50 3.02 -14.74
CA SER A 112 2.36 3.99 -15.43
C SER A 112 2.29 3.88 -16.96
N SER A 113 1.75 2.79 -17.50
CA SER A 113 1.57 2.57 -18.95
C SER A 113 0.11 2.61 -19.39
N ASN A 114 -0.84 2.69 -18.47
CA ASN A 114 -2.26 2.74 -18.80
C ASN A 114 -2.65 4.15 -19.28
N PRO A 115 -3.32 4.31 -20.44
CA PRO A 115 -3.65 5.62 -21.03
C PRO A 115 -4.45 6.55 -20.13
N TYR A 116 -5.22 6.01 -19.18
CA TYR A 116 -6.04 6.80 -18.25
C TYR A 116 -5.28 7.26 -17.00
N THR A 117 -4.11 6.66 -16.72
CA THR A 117 -3.39 6.89 -15.45
C THR A 117 -1.92 7.28 -15.64
N GLU A 118 -1.32 7.05 -16.81
CA GLU A 118 0.12 7.27 -17.09
C GLU A 118 0.63 8.69 -16.80
N LYS A 119 -0.25 9.69 -16.89
CA LYS A 119 0.10 11.11 -16.63
C LYS A 119 -0.24 11.58 -15.23
N LEU A 120 -0.88 10.73 -14.42
CA LEU A 120 -1.28 11.10 -13.08
C LEU A 120 -0.10 10.99 -12.09
N PRO A 121 0.03 11.92 -11.14
CA PRO A 121 0.91 11.72 -9.99
C PRO A 121 0.55 10.41 -9.28
N LEU A 122 1.56 9.55 -9.09
CA LEU A 122 1.40 8.23 -8.47
C LEU A 122 1.78 8.27 -6.99
N GLY A 123 0.94 7.70 -6.16
CA GLY A 123 1.20 7.47 -4.74
C GLY A 123 0.87 6.07 -4.29
N TYR A 124 1.26 5.74 -3.07
CA TYR A 124 0.90 4.48 -2.41
C TYR A 124 0.12 4.72 -1.13
N PHE A 125 -0.87 3.85 -0.90
CA PHE A 125 -1.43 3.58 0.42
C PHE A 125 -1.09 2.14 0.77
N ALA A 126 -0.23 1.96 1.77
CA ALA A 126 0.32 0.65 2.09
C ALA A 126 0.11 0.29 3.56
N SER A 127 0.00 -1.01 3.86
CA SER A 127 -0.20 -1.47 5.23
C SER A 127 0.62 -2.72 5.55
N SER A 128 1.06 -2.85 6.81
CA SER A 128 1.80 -4.01 7.31
C SER A 128 2.97 -4.39 6.39
N THR A 129 3.08 -5.65 5.90
CA THR A 129 4.11 -6.11 4.97
C THR A 129 4.09 -5.36 3.63
N GLY A 130 2.91 -4.93 3.17
CA GLY A 130 2.79 -4.06 1.99
C GLY A 130 3.50 -2.72 2.17
N GLY A 131 3.57 -2.20 3.41
CA GLY A 131 4.33 -1.00 3.72
C GLY A 131 5.84 -1.13 3.46
N ALA A 132 6.42 -2.30 3.79
CA ALA A 132 7.81 -2.60 3.46
C ALA A 132 8.02 -2.66 1.94
N ALA A 133 7.16 -3.37 1.21
CA ALA A 133 7.22 -3.46 -0.24
C ALA A 133 7.13 -2.07 -0.91
N ALA A 134 6.19 -1.22 -0.47
CA ALA A 134 5.99 0.12 -1.00
C ALA A 134 7.24 1.01 -0.82
N LEU A 135 7.88 0.97 0.34
CA LEU A 135 9.12 1.73 0.57
C LEU A 135 10.26 1.28 -0.36
N ILE A 136 10.39 -0.04 -0.60
CA ILE A 136 11.42 -0.56 -1.51
C ILE A 136 11.14 -0.13 -2.96
N VAL A 137 9.91 -0.31 -3.44
CA VAL A 137 9.53 0.06 -4.82
C VAL A 137 9.70 1.56 -5.07
N THR A 138 9.50 2.40 -4.04
CA THR A 138 9.70 3.85 -4.15
C THR A 138 11.13 4.25 -4.54
N CYS A 139 12.12 3.39 -4.32
CA CYS A 139 13.50 3.66 -4.76
C CYS A 139 13.69 3.47 -6.28
N GLU A 140 12.79 2.75 -6.95
CA GLU A 140 12.90 2.42 -8.38
C GLU A 140 11.96 3.27 -9.26
N TYR A 141 10.91 3.85 -8.66
CA TYR A 141 9.86 4.57 -9.36
C TYR A 141 9.69 6.00 -8.85
N LYS A 142 9.22 6.89 -9.72
CA LYS A 142 8.87 8.27 -9.34
C LYS A 142 7.54 8.28 -8.60
N ILE A 143 7.58 8.01 -7.30
CA ILE A 143 6.40 8.05 -6.44
C ILE A 143 6.26 9.44 -5.83
N LYS A 144 5.09 10.06 -6.00
CA LYS A 144 4.86 11.43 -5.58
C LYS A 144 4.63 11.54 -4.06
N SER A 145 3.99 10.54 -3.45
CA SER A 145 3.71 10.53 -2.00
C SER A 145 3.32 9.15 -1.50
N LEU A 146 3.60 8.87 -0.22
CA LEU A 146 3.27 7.61 0.45
C LEU A 146 2.44 7.82 1.70
N VAL A 147 1.56 6.86 1.96
CA VAL A 147 0.90 6.67 3.27
C VAL A 147 1.12 5.24 3.73
N ILE A 148 1.73 5.07 4.89
CA ILE A 148 2.04 3.76 5.48
C ILE A 148 1.22 3.60 6.77
N ARG A 149 0.22 2.72 6.75
CA ARG A 149 -0.61 2.40 7.92
C ARG A 149 -0.13 1.12 8.59
N SER A 150 0.23 1.18 9.87
CA SER A 150 0.71 0.04 10.67
C SER A 150 1.77 -0.79 9.95
N GLY A 151 2.75 -0.10 9.31
CA GLY A 151 3.72 -0.73 8.40
C GLY A 151 4.81 -1.51 9.14
N ARG A 152 5.20 -2.66 8.57
CA ARG A 152 6.37 -3.45 8.99
C ARG A 152 7.64 -2.92 8.31
N THR A 153 7.92 -1.65 8.55
CA THR A 153 9.05 -0.93 7.94
C THR A 153 10.40 -1.32 8.55
N ASP A 154 10.38 -2.08 9.63
CA ASP A 154 11.55 -2.80 10.20
C ASP A 154 12.11 -3.88 9.25
N LEU A 155 11.34 -4.32 8.28
CA LEU A 155 11.75 -5.31 7.27
C LEU A 155 12.47 -4.66 6.07
N VAL A 156 12.66 -3.34 6.07
CA VAL A 156 13.33 -2.60 5.00
C VAL A 156 14.78 -2.31 5.39
N GLU A 157 15.73 -2.70 4.53
CA GLU A 157 17.13 -2.39 4.73
C GLU A 157 17.38 -0.88 4.69
N ASN A 158 18.33 -0.40 5.51
CA ASN A 158 18.63 1.04 5.62
C ASN A 158 18.99 1.68 4.28
N LYS A 159 19.69 0.95 3.40
CA LYS A 159 20.07 1.44 2.08
C LYS A 159 18.89 1.91 1.21
N PHE A 160 17.70 1.30 1.36
CA PHE A 160 16.48 1.74 0.68
C PHE A 160 15.89 2.97 1.36
N LEU A 161 15.81 2.98 2.70
CA LEU A 161 15.23 4.10 3.44
C LEU A 161 15.98 5.41 3.20
N GLU A 162 17.30 5.36 3.04
CA GLU A 162 18.15 6.50 2.74
C GLU A 162 17.98 7.06 1.32
N GLN A 163 17.42 6.28 0.38
CA GLN A 163 17.18 6.70 -0.99
C GLN A 163 15.82 7.38 -1.20
N ILE A 164 14.89 7.22 -0.26
CA ILE A 164 13.53 7.73 -0.40
C ILE A 164 13.53 9.25 -0.26
N VAL A 165 13.09 9.94 -1.32
CA VAL A 165 12.90 11.40 -1.35
C VAL A 165 11.43 11.78 -1.18
N SER A 166 10.51 10.89 -1.53
CA SER A 166 9.07 11.14 -1.52
C SER A 166 8.54 11.44 -0.12
N PRO A 167 7.61 12.39 0.04
CA PRO A 167 6.89 12.63 1.28
C PRO A 167 6.18 11.38 1.78
N CYS A 168 6.30 11.07 3.06
CA CYS A 168 5.74 9.86 3.65
C CYS A 168 4.98 10.13 4.95
N LEU A 169 3.69 9.80 4.99
CA LEU A 169 2.86 9.79 6.18
C LEU A 169 2.81 8.38 6.78
N PHE A 170 3.23 8.25 8.03
CA PHE A 170 3.03 7.05 8.83
C PHE A 170 1.79 7.22 9.70
N ILE A 171 0.90 6.22 9.72
CA ILE A 171 -0.29 6.20 10.57
C ILE A 171 -0.22 4.93 11.43
N ALA A 172 -0.34 5.09 12.74
CA ALA A 172 -0.34 3.99 13.70
C ALA A 172 -1.45 4.19 14.74
N GLY A 173 -2.00 3.10 15.25
CA GLY A 173 -2.88 3.13 16.41
C GLY A 173 -2.10 3.34 17.71
N SER A 174 -2.68 4.04 18.69
CA SER A 174 -1.99 4.27 19.98
C SER A 174 -1.74 3.00 20.77
N MET A 175 -2.50 1.92 20.50
CA MET A 175 -2.30 0.60 21.11
C MET A 175 -1.11 -0.17 20.49
N GLU A 176 -0.57 0.27 19.36
CA GLU A 176 0.52 -0.37 18.63
C GLU A 176 1.91 0.17 19.02
N LYS A 177 2.28 0.06 20.27
CA LYS A 177 3.56 0.61 20.78
C LYS A 177 4.79 0.19 19.95
N SER A 178 4.83 -1.05 19.48
CA SER A 178 5.91 -1.57 18.63
C SER A 178 5.93 -0.90 17.24
N VAL A 179 4.80 -0.75 16.61
CA VAL A 179 4.67 -0.08 15.28
C VAL A 179 5.04 1.40 15.38
N ILE A 180 4.61 2.08 16.46
CA ILE A 180 4.99 3.47 16.72
C ILE A 180 6.51 3.60 16.85
N LYS A 181 7.17 2.68 17.59
CA LYS A 181 8.62 2.65 17.71
C LYS A 181 9.30 2.42 16.37
N ILE A 182 8.87 1.40 15.62
CA ILE A 182 9.36 1.06 14.28
C ILE A 182 9.24 2.28 13.36
N SER A 183 8.06 2.93 13.31
CA SER A 183 7.83 4.11 12.47
C SER A 183 8.78 5.26 12.81
N LYS A 184 8.99 5.55 14.11
CA LYS A 184 9.93 6.57 14.55
C LYS A 184 11.38 6.27 14.14
N GLU A 185 11.79 5.00 14.22
CA GLU A 185 13.13 4.56 13.81
C GLU A 185 13.31 4.64 12.28
N THR A 186 12.28 4.28 11.53
CA THR A 186 12.26 4.39 10.06
C THR A 186 12.38 5.86 9.63
N ILE A 187 11.59 6.75 10.20
CA ILE A 187 11.63 8.20 9.92
C ILE A 187 13.04 8.77 10.13
N LYS A 188 13.72 8.37 11.19
CA LYS A 188 15.10 8.83 11.46
C LYS A 188 16.11 8.43 10.37
N LYS A 189 15.82 7.36 9.61
CA LYS A 189 16.65 6.84 8.54
C LYS A 189 16.31 7.44 7.18
N MET A 190 15.09 7.94 6.99
CA MET A 190 14.60 8.59 5.76
C MET A 190 15.06 10.04 5.67
N ARG A 191 16.39 10.27 5.70
CA ARG A 191 16.99 11.61 5.81
C ARG A 191 16.82 12.47 4.55
N ASN A 192 16.58 11.85 3.41
CA ASN A 192 16.43 12.52 2.12
C ASN A 192 14.97 12.73 1.72
N SER A 193 14.02 12.26 2.53
CA SER A 193 12.60 12.49 2.25
C SER A 193 12.25 13.96 2.41
N ASP A 194 11.51 14.51 1.45
CA ASP A 194 11.05 15.90 1.45
C ASP A 194 10.22 16.23 2.70
N GLU A 195 9.42 15.27 3.17
CA GLU A 195 8.64 15.39 4.39
C GLU A 195 8.30 14.01 4.98
N THR A 196 8.50 13.83 6.28
CA THR A 196 8.01 12.65 7.00
C THR A 196 7.15 13.07 8.18
N LYS A 197 6.04 12.37 8.38
CA LYS A 197 5.11 12.62 9.49
C LYS A 197 4.61 11.32 10.09
N LEU A 198 4.54 11.24 11.41
CA LEU A 198 3.85 10.17 12.14
C LEU A 198 2.57 10.74 12.77
N SER A 199 1.44 10.15 12.40
CA SER A 199 0.13 10.42 13.02
C SER A 199 -0.31 9.21 13.83
N ILE A 200 -0.62 9.43 15.10
CA ILE A 200 -1.10 8.38 16.01
C ILE A 200 -2.60 8.59 16.21
N ILE A 201 -3.39 7.54 15.97
CA ILE A 201 -4.84 7.55 16.20
C ILE A 201 -5.11 6.94 17.56
N GLU A 202 -5.68 7.76 18.45
CA GLU A 202 -5.92 7.37 19.84
C GLU A 202 -6.96 6.24 19.91
N GLY A 203 -6.71 5.27 20.77
CA GLY A 203 -7.56 4.09 20.98
C GLY A 203 -7.52 3.06 19.87
N ALA A 204 -6.85 3.32 18.74
CA ALA A 204 -6.83 2.39 17.62
C ALA A 204 -5.83 1.23 17.82
N SER A 205 -6.28 0.03 17.43
CA SER A 205 -5.47 -1.20 17.31
C SER A 205 -4.86 -1.35 15.92
N HIS A 206 -4.19 -2.48 15.67
CA HIS A 206 -3.52 -2.77 14.38
C HIS A 206 -4.46 -2.75 13.18
N LEU A 207 -5.68 -3.23 13.34
CA LEU A 207 -6.64 -3.33 12.25
C LEU A 207 -7.55 -2.11 12.12
N PHE A 208 -7.51 -1.19 13.09
CA PHE A 208 -8.37 0.02 13.13
C PHE A 208 -9.85 -0.35 13.09
N GLU A 209 -10.24 -1.38 13.86
CA GLU A 209 -11.61 -1.87 13.93
C GLU A 209 -12.49 -1.05 14.90
N GLU A 210 -11.86 -0.23 15.72
CA GLU A 210 -12.54 0.65 16.65
C GLU A 210 -13.34 1.73 15.89
N GLU A 211 -14.47 2.11 16.45
CA GLU A 211 -15.39 3.06 15.84
C GLU A 211 -14.67 4.37 15.45
N GLY A 212 -14.79 4.79 14.22
CA GLY A 212 -14.20 6.01 13.70
C GLY A 212 -12.68 5.95 13.43
N ALA A 213 -11.97 4.92 13.89
CA ALA A 213 -10.52 4.83 13.73
C ALA A 213 -10.10 4.77 12.26
N MET A 214 -10.74 3.90 11.46
CA MET A 214 -10.43 3.76 10.05
C MET A 214 -10.85 5.01 9.24
N GLN A 215 -11.96 5.66 9.60
CA GLN A 215 -12.41 6.91 9.00
C GLN A 215 -11.38 8.03 9.23
N THR A 216 -10.89 8.18 10.46
CA THR A 216 -9.82 9.12 10.79
C THR A 216 -8.55 8.85 9.99
N GLY A 217 -8.15 7.58 9.87
CA GLY A 217 -7.02 7.16 9.04
C GLY A 217 -7.20 7.52 7.57
N ALA A 218 -8.38 7.28 7.02
CA ALA A 218 -8.74 7.63 5.64
C ALA A 218 -8.70 9.15 5.40
N GLU A 219 -9.17 9.96 6.35
CA GLU A 219 -9.11 11.42 6.26
C GLU A 219 -7.69 11.96 6.30
N LEU A 220 -6.84 11.41 7.18
CA LEU A 220 -5.42 11.77 7.24
C LEU A 220 -4.72 11.43 5.92
N ALA A 221 -4.95 10.23 5.39
CA ALA A 221 -4.40 9.80 4.11
C ALA A 221 -4.86 10.70 2.95
N THR A 222 -6.16 11.00 2.89
CA THR A 222 -6.72 11.84 1.82
C THR A 222 -6.12 13.24 1.85
N ARG A 223 -6.08 13.90 3.00
CA ARG A 223 -5.48 15.24 3.13
C ARG A 223 -4.00 15.24 2.74
N TRP A 224 -3.26 14.22 3.16
CA TRP A 224 -1.84 14.08 2.83
C TRP A 224 -1.61 13.93 1.33
N LEU A 225 -2.28 12.98 0.69
CA LEU A 225 -2.14 12.69 -0.73
C LEU A 225 -2.61 13.85 -1.60
N THR A 226 -3.77 14.46 -1.29
CA THR A 226 -4.27 15.64 -2.01
C THR A 226 -3.25 16.78 -2.00
N ARG A 227 -2.68 17.09 -0.84
CA ARG A 227 -1.67 18.17 -0.71
C ARG A 227 -0.44 17.92 -1.57
N HIS A 228 0.01 16.68 -1.72
CA HIS A 228 1.22 16.36 -2.47
C HIS A 228 0.98 16.07 -3.96
N PHE A 229 -0.26 15.79 -4.36
CA PHE A 229 -0.59 15.60 -5.78
C PHE A 229 -0.84 16.93 -6.51
N ILE A 230 -1.37 17.91 -5.82
CA ILE A 230 -1.59 19.24 -6.39
C ILE A 230 -0.28 20.02 -6.29
N PRO A 231 0.27 20.54 -7.43
CA PRO A 231 1.41 21.43 -7.37
C PRO A 231 1.06 22.68 -6.55
N GLY A 232 1.94 23.08 -5.62
CA GLY A 232 1.84 24.34 -4.89
C GLY A 232 2.08 25.55 -5.79
#